data_ae08761627a1572b6335ef97957f1155
#
_entry.id   ae08761627a1572b6335ef97957f1155
#
_cell.length_a   1.000
_cell.length_b   1.000
_cell.length_c   1.000
_cell.angle_alpha   90.00
_cell.angle_beta   90.00
_cell.angle_gamma   90.00
#
_symmetry.space_group_name_H-M   'P 1'
#
loop_
_entity.id
_entity.type
_entity.pdbx_description
1 polymer ?
#
loop_
_entity_poly.entity_id
_entity_poly.type
_entity_poly.pdbx_seq_one_letter_code
_entity_poly.pdbx_strand_id
1 'polypeptide(L)'
;VFSADTVGQGWGIDPAYGGMQTYASMLGVEPDLFVNLGDAIYADQPVGLAVPLDAGGTWRSLPSAAKAKAAETVDEFRGNYRYNLQDAHMRRFNGAVPQLTVWDDHEVRDNWYFERRLDDDKRFAVKSVALLAARARQACFEYTPMPFDAVDPERLYRSVRYGPLEVFLLDHRSYRGANSTNRQTTPGD
;
A
#
# COMPACT_ATOMS: atom_id res chain seq x y z
N VAL A 1 13.08 -9.36 -8.13
CA VAL A 1 12.10 -8.46 -8.78
C VAL A 1 11.69 -7.36 -7.84
N PHE A 2 11.14 -6.26 -8.36
CA PHE A 2 10.56 -5.17 -7.57
C PHE A 2 9.33 -4.59 -8.27
N SER A 3 8.40 -4.04 -7.51
CA SER A 3 7.20 -3.35 -7.99
C SER A 3 6.62 -2.45 -6.91
N ALA A 4 5.63 -1.65 -7.26
CA ALA A 4 4.77 -0.85 -6.40
C ALA A 4 3.32 -0.95 -6.88
N ASP A 5 2.41 -0.25 -6.24
CA ASP A 5 1.05 0.03 -6.74
C ASP A 5 0.19 -1.22 -6.95
N THR A 6 -0.24 -1.81 -5.85
CA THR A 6 -1.07 -3.03 -5.90
C THR A 6 -2.56 -2.68 -5.82
N VAL A 7 -3.31 -2.94 -6.90
CA VAL A 7 -4.77 -2.71 -6.98
C VAL A 7 -5.13 -1.26 -6.64
N GLY A 8 -4.68 -0.35 -7.48
CA GLY A 8 -4.87 1.10 -7.30
C GLY A 8 -5.97 1.72 -8.16
N GLN A 9 -6.15 3.04 -7.99
CA GLN A 9 -6.94 3.91 -8.86
C GLN A 9 -8.43 3.51 -8.98
N GLY A 10 -9.02 2.96 -7.90
CA GLY A 10 -10.43 2.59 -7.85
C GLY A 10 -10.79 1.25 -8.51
N TRP A 11 -9.84 0.57 -9.12
CA TRP A 11 -10.01 -0.78 -9.65
C TRP A 11 -9.80 -1.83 -8.55
N GLY A 12 -10.67 -2.83 -8.52
CA GLY A 12 -10.54 -3.97 -7.61
C GLY A 12 -10.10 -5.23 -8.33
N ILE A 13 -10.16 -6.35 -7.64
CA ILE A 13 -9.81 -7.67 -8.18
C ILE A 13 -11.01 -8.23 -8.92
N ASP A 14 -10.85 -8.51 -10.21
CA ASP A 14 -11.85 -9.24 -11.01
C ASP A 14 -11.28 -10.60 -11.45
N PRO A 15 -11.75 -11.71 -10.86
CA PRO A 15 -11.31 -13.05 -11.23
C PRO A 15 -11.66 -13.45 -12.66
N ALA A 16 -12.72 -12.87 -13.25
CA ALA A 16 -13.11 -13.17 -14.63
C ALA A 16 -12.12 -12.60 -15.65
N TYR A 17 -11.38 -11.56 -15.27
CA TYR A 17 -10.26 -11.01 -16.02
C TYR A 17 -8.91 -11.52 -15.54
N GLY A 18 -8.91 -12.61 -14.73
CA GLY A 18 -7.69 -13.30 -14.29
C GLY A 18 -7.06 -12.76 -13.01
N GLY A 19 -7.69 -11.81 -12.32
CA GLY A 19 -7.17 -11.24 -11.07
C GLY A 19 -5.83 -10.53 -11.26
N MET A 20 -4.94 -10.66 -10.28
CA MET A 20 -3.62 -10.00 -10.25
C MET A 20 -2.56 -10.80 -11.04
N GLN A 21 -2.72 -10.90 -12.36
CA GLN A 21 -1.85 -11.70 -13.24
C GLN A 21 -0.35 -11.31 -13.17
N THR A 22 -0.03 -10.06 -12.84
CA THR A 22 1.35 -9.60 -12.65
C THR A 22 2.09 -10.44 -11.62
N TYR A 23 1.42 -10.85 -10.53
CA TYR A 23 2.02 -11.73 -9.52
C TYR A 23 2.32 -13.14 -10.07
N ALA A 24 1.46 -13.66 -10.94
CA ALA A 24 1.73 -14.91 -11.63
C ALA A 24 2.94 -14.79 -12.55
N SER A 25 3.04 -13.70 -13.31
CA SER A 25 4.18 -13.42 -14.20
C SER A 25 5.48 -13.24 -13.44
N MET A 26 5.46 -12.51 -12.32
CA MET A 26 6.62 -12.36 -11.45
C MET A 26 7.07 -13.70 -10.84
N LEU A 27 6.13 -14.57 -10.45
CA LEU A 27 6.46 -15.89 -9.94
C LEU A 27 7.12 -16.77 -11.01
N GLY A 28 6.68 -16.61 -12.27
CA GLY A 28 7.21 -17.39 -13.41
C GLY A 28 8.68 -17.14 -13.73
N VAL A 29 9.29 -16.06 -13.24
CA VAL A 29 10.74 -15.80 -13.38
C VAL A 29 11.55 -16.29 -12.17
N GLU A 30 10.91 -17.01 -11.24
CA GLU A 30 11.52 -17.65 -10.07
C GLU A 30 12.42 -16.69 -9.25
N PRO A 31 11.90 -15.53 -8.79
CA PRO A 31 12.73 -14.54 -8.13
C PRO A 31 13.17 -14.99 -6.73
N ASP A 32 14.43 -14.74 -6.38
CA ASP A 32 14.95 -14.99 -5.03
C ASP A 32 14.42 -13.98 -3.99
N LEU A 33 13.99 -12.79 -4.45
CA LEU A 33 13.55 -11.70 -3.60
C LEU A 33 12.58 -10.79 -4.35
N PHE A 34 11.55 -10.33 -3.64
CA PHE A 34 10.68 -9.24 -4.09
C PHE A 34 10.86 -8.01 -3.20
N VAL A 35 11.03 -6.85 -3.81
CA VAL A 35 11.04 -5.55 -3.11
C VAL A 35 9.76 -4.80 -3.48
N ASN A 36 8.86 -4.64 -2.50
CA ASN A 36 7.68 -3.80 -2.64
C ASN A 36 8.05 -2.36 -2.26
N LEU A 37 7.88 -1.45 -3.22
CA LEU A 37 8.28 -0.05 -3.10
C LEU A 37 7.17 0.87 -2.55
N GLY A 38 6.12 0.30 -1.98
CA GLY A 38 4.97 1.01 -1.42
C GLY A 38 3.69 0.82 -2.22
N ASP A 39 2.62 1.44 -1.76
CA ASP A 39 1.26 1.27 -2.27
C ASP A 39 0.85 -0.21 -2.37
N ALA A 40 1.24 -0.98 -1.34
CA ALA A 40 0.81 -2.36 -1.20
C ALA A 40 -0.71 -2.48 -1.03
N ILE A 41 -1.34 -1.41 -0.56
CA ILE A 41 -2.79 -1.21 -0.50
C ILE A 41 -3.14 0.24 -0.86
N TYR A 42 -4.36 0.45 -1.34
CA TYR A 42 -4.98 1.76 -1.53
C TYR A 42 -6.10 1.93 -0.50
N ALA A 43 -5.71 2.24 0.74
CA ALA A 43 -6.63 2.29 1.87
C ALA A 43 -7.60 3.48 1.84
N ASP A 44 -7.24 4.53 1.14
CA ASP A 44 -8.03 5.76 0.99
C ASP A 44 -8.93 5.78 -0.24
N GLN A 45 -8.89 4.73 -1.07
CA GLN A 45 -9.67 4.65 -2.31
C GLN A 45 -10.73 3.55 -2.25
N PRO A 46 -12.02 3.93 -2.24
CA PRO A 46 -13.10 2.96 -2.44
C PRO A 46 -13.03 2.30 -3.82
N VAL A 47 -13.51 1.06 -3.89
CA VAL A 47 -13.56 0.30 -5.13
C VAL A 47 -15.01 0.03 -5.51
N GLY A 48 -15.38 0.41 -6.74
CA GLY A 48 -16.69 0.10 -7.30
C GLY A 48 -16.85 -1.41 -7.55
N LEU A 49 -18.02 -1.95 -7.21
CA LEU A 49 -18.32 -3.37 -7.45
C LEU A 49 -18.47 -3.71 -8.93
N ALA A 50 -18.84 -2.73 -9.76
CA ALA A 50 -19.00 -2.89 -11.20
C ALA A 50 -18.60 -1.60 -11.90
N VAL A 51 -17.65 -1.70 -12.84
CA VAL A 51 -17.14 -0.56 -13.62
C VAL A 51 -17.27 -0.92 -15.10
N PRO A 52 -18.00 -0.13 -15.91
CA PRO A 52 -18.06 -0.33 -17.35
C PRO A 52 -16.66 -0.18 -17.98
N LEU A 53 -16.36 -1.00 -18.97
CA LEU A 53 -15.12 -0.94 -19.75
C LEU A 53 -15.36 -0.23 -21.08
N ASP A 54 -14.45 0.62 -21.51
CA ASP A 54 -14.54 1.37 -22.79
C ASP A 54 -14.64 0.44 -24.00
N ALA A 55 -13.97 -0.71 -23.96
CA ALA A 55 -14.01 -1.74 -24.99
C ALA A 55 -15.29 -2.62 -24.93
N GLY A 56 -16.24 -2.30 -24.08
CA GLY A 56 -17.42 -3.11 -23.79
C GLY A 56 -17.18 -4.16 -22.70
N GLY A 57 -18.25 -4.55 -22.01
CA GLY A 57 -18.19 -5.43 -20.84
C GLY A 57 -18.17 -4.66 -19.51
N THR A 58 -17.95 -5.38 -18.42
CA THR A 58 -17.97 -4.81 -17.07
C THR A 58 -16.92 -5.49 -16.22
N TRP A 59 -16.04 -4.69 -15.61
CA TRP A 59 -15.15 -5.14 -14.56
C TRP A 59 -15.95 -5.34 -13.26
N ARG A 60 -15.84 -6.50 -12.64
CA ARG A 60 -16.58 -6.85 -11.42
C ARG A 60 -15.61 -7.14 -10.29
N SER A 61 -15.42 -6.14 -9.43
CA SER A 61 -14.52 -6.27 -8.29
C SER A 61 -15.10 -7.23 -7.25
N LEU A 62 -14.22 -8.02 -6.62
CA LEU A 62 -14.59 -8.81 -5.44
C LEU A 62 -15.16 -7.88 -4.36
N PRO A 63 -16.25 -8.29 -3.67
CA PRO A 63 -16.85 -7.46 -2.63
C PRO A 63 -15.97 -7.43 -1.36
N SER A 64 -15.87 -6.26 -0.74
CA SER A 64 -15.27 -6.10 0.58
C SER A 64 -15.79 -4.84 1.25
N ALA A 65 -16.21 -4.96 2.51
CA ALA A 65 -16.61 -3.80 3.32
C ALA A 65 -15.46 -2.80 3.49
N ALA A 66 -14.20 -3.29 3.54
CA ALA A 66 -13.02 -2.45 3.66
C ALA A 66 -12.74 -1.60 2.40
N LYS A 67 -13.33 -1.97 1.25
CA LYS A 67 -13.20 -1.22 0.00
C LYS A 67 -14.40 -0.32 -0.30
N ALA A 68 -15.36 -0.21 0.62
CA ALA A 68 -16.55 0.63 0.43
C ALA A 68 -16.30 2.11 0.77
N LYS A 69 -15.29 2.42 1.56
CA LYS A 69 -14.90 3.78 1.96
C LYS A 69 -13.40 3.87 2.23
N ALA A 70 -12.89 5.09 2.43
CA ALA A 70 -11.55 5.30 2.95
C ALA A 70 -11.40 4.71 4.36
N ALA A 71 -10.28 4.05 4.65
CA ALA A 71 -10.02 3.41 5.92
C ALA A 71 -9.66 4.43 7.01
N GLU A 72 -10.20 4.24 8.21
CA GLU A 72 -9.98 5.10 9.35
C GLU A 72 -9.65 4.33 10.64
N THR A 73 -10.07 3.07 10.74
CA THR A 73 -9.80 2.20 11.88
C THR A 73 -8.75 1.15 11.53
N VAL A 74 -8.08 0.60 12.56
CA VAL A 74 -7.10 -0.49 12.36
C VAL A 74 -7.72 -1.65 11.58
N ASP A 75 -8.96 -2.03 11.88
CA ASP A 75 -9.62 -3.15 11.20
C ASP A 75 -9.96 -2.86 9.74
N GLU A 76 -10.24 -1.60 9.39
CA GLU A 76 -10.43 -1.18 7.99
C GLU A 76 -9.11 -1.21 7.23
N PHE A 77 -8.00 -0.77 7.82
CA PHE A 77 -6.66 -0.92 7.23
C PHE A 77 -6.29 -2.39 7.03
N ARG A 78 -6.47 -3.23 8.05
CA ARG A 78 -6.32 -4.70 7.94
C ARG A 78 -7.18 -5.29 6.84
N GLY A 79 -8.40 -4.79 6.71
CA GLY A 79 -9.35 -5.20 5.67
C GLY A 79 -8.86 -4.95 4.25
N ASN A 80 -8.09 -3.88 4.03
CA ASN A 80 -7.47 -3.60 2.73
C ASN A 80 -6.38 -4.64 2.38
N TYR A 81 -5.53 -5.03 3.32
CA TYR A 81 -4.57 -6.13 3.11
C TYR A 81 -5.30 -7.45 2.87
N ARG A 82 -6.32 -7.77 3.67
CA ARG A 82 -7.13 -9.00 3.46
C ARG A 82 -7.83 -9.00 2.11
N TYR A 83 -8.24 -7.82 1.61
CA TYR A 83 -8.83 -7.72 0.28
C TYR A 83 -7.85 -8.19 -0.79
N ASN A 84 -6.63 -7.68 -0.81
CA ASN A 84 -5.61 -8.07 -1.78
C ASN A 84 -5.27 -9.57 -1.66
N LEU A 85 -5.26 -10.12 -0.46
CA LEU A 85 -5.06 -11.55 -0.21
C LEU A 85 -6.24 -12.45 -0.65
N GLN A 86 -7.34 -11.91 -1.17
CA GLN A 86 -8.34 -12.73 -1.85
C GLN A 86 -7.85 -13.21 -3.22
N ASP A 87 -6.88 -12.54 -3.84
CA ASP A 87 -6.30 -12.95 -5.11
C ASP A 87 -5.41 -14.20 -4.95
N ALA A 88 -5.63 -15.19 -5.81
CA ALA A 88 -4.91 -16.46 -5.75
C ALA A 88 -3.45 -16.34 -6.21
N HIS A 89 -3.17 -15.47 -7.20
CA HIS A 89 -1.82 -15.25 -7.71
C HIS A 89 -0.96 -14.54 -6.67
N MET A 90 -1.51 -13.51 -6.01
CA MET A 90 -0.83 -12.82 -4.94
C MET A 90 -0.52 -13.74 -3.76
N ARG A 91 -1.50 -14.56 -3.30
CA ARG A 91 -1.24 -15.53 -2.23
C ARG A 91 -0.14 -16.51 -2.58
N ARG A 92 -0.17 -17.06 -3.80
CA ARG A 92 0.85 -18.01 -4.27
C ARG A 92 2.23 -17.38 -4.33
N PHE A 93 2.31 -16.14 -4.84
CA PHE A 93 3.56 -15.38 -4.89
C PHE A 93 4.10 -15.10 -3.49
N ASN A 94 3.26 -14.57 -2.59
CA ASN A 94 3.64 -14.24 -1.20
C ASN A 94 4.07 -15.48 -0.40
N GLY A 95 3.53 -16.65 -0.71
CA GLY A 95 3.92 -17.90 -0.08
C GLY A 95 5.22 -18.51 -0.62
N ALA A 96 5.72 -18.04 -1.76
CA ALA A 96 6.89 -18.62 -2.44
C ALA A 96 8.12 -17.71 -2.44
N VAL A 97 7.93 -16.39 -2.38
CA VAL A 97 9.00 -15.40 -2.58
C VAL A 97 9.21 -14.58 -1.31
N PRO A 98 10.43 -14.54 -0.76
CA PRO A 98 10.78 -13.62 0.32
C PRO A 98 10.56 -12.16 -0.08
N GLN A 99 10.11 -11.33 0.86
CA GLN A 99 9.73 -9.96 0.56
C GLN A 99 10.43 -8.94 1.46
N LEU A 100 10.82 -7.82 0.87
CA LEU A 100 11.14 -6.57 1.56
C LEU A 100 10.10 -5.53 1.18
N THR A 101 9.56 -4.83 2.16
CA THR A 101 8.46 -3.88 1.94
C THR A 101 8.79 -2.55 2.60
N VAL A 102 8.48 -1.47 1.93
CA VAL A 102 8.28 -0.12 2.48
C VAL A 102 6.84 0.30 2.21
N TRP A 103 6.37 1.31 2.90
CA TRP A 103 5.12 1.94 2.52
C TRP A 103 5.36 3.19 1.66
N ASP A 104 4.33 3.62 0.93
CA ASP A 104 4.26 4.95 0.34
C ASP A 104 3.03 5.69 0.92
N ASP A 105 2.20 6.33 0.14
CA ASP A 105 1.16 7.19 0.71
C ASP A 105 -0.21 6.50 0.83
N HIS A 106 -0.58 5.66 -0.11
CA HIS A 106 -1.91 5.04 -0.10
C HIS A 106 -2.11 3.96 0.97
N GLU A 107 -1.06 3.53 1.66
CA GLU A 107 -1.22 2.77 2.90
C GLU A 107 -1.98 3.58 3.96
N VAL A 108 -1.90 4.93 3.86
CA VAL A 108 -2.59 5.86 4.75
C VAL A 108 -3.59 6.71 3.96
N ARG A 109 -3.09 7.58 3.07
CA ARG A 109 -3.87 8.52 2.26
C ARG A 109 -2.98 9.23 1.25
N ASP A 110 -3.47 9.45 0.04
CA ASP A 110 -2.81 10.17 -1.06
C ASP A 110 -2.06 11.43 -0.60
N ASN A 111 -0.77 11.48 -0.91
CA ASN A 111 0.12 12.62 -0.66
C ASN A 111 0.13 13.13 0.79
N TRP A 112 0.06 12.25 1.77
CA TRP A 112 0.09 12.65 3.18
C TRP A 112 1.48 13.06 3.67
N TYR A 113 1.47 13.89 4.69
CA TYR A 113 2.57 14.19 5.59
C TYR A 113 2.03 14.28 7.01
N PHE A 114 2.90 14.15 8.01
CA PHE A 114 2.49 13.85 9.39
C PHE A 114 1.59 14.92 10.02
N GLU A 115 1.86 16.20 9.80
CA GLU A 115 1.12 17.33 10.37
C GLU A 115 -0.18 17.65 9.62
N ARG A 116 -0.44 16.95 8.49
CA ARG A 116 -1.61 17.23 7.68
C ARG A 116 -2.90 16.99 8.44
N ARG A 117 -3.84 17.95 8.24
CA ARG A 117 -5.23 17.85 8.67
C ARG A 117 -6.13 17.59 7.48
N LEU A 118 -7.21 16.82 7.72
CA LEU A 118 -8.20 16.47 6.69
C LEU A 118 -9.53 17.21 6.90
N ASP A 119 -9.47 18.45 7.39
CA ASP A 119 -10.67 19.22 7.72
C ASP A 119 -11.56 19.47 6.47
N ASP A 120 -10.93 19.57 5.30
CA ASP A 120 -11.60 19.76 4.01
C ASP A 120 -11.99 18.45 3.31
N ASP A 121 -11.48 17.30 3.74
CA ASP A 121 -11.76 16.02 3.12
C ASP A 121 -12.93 15.31 3.83
N LYS A 122 -14.11 15.35 3.18
CA LYS A 122 -15.34 14.77 3.72
C LYS A 122 -15.35 13.24 3.76
N ARG A 123 -14.39 12.57 3.11
CA ARG A 123 -14.27 11.11 3.13
C ARG A 123 -13.85 10.60 4.50
N PHE A 124 -13.21 11.45 5.31
CA PHE A 124 -12.66 11.09 6.62
C PHE A 124 -13.42 11.79 7.76
N ALA A 125 -13.86 11.03 8.74
CA ALA A 125 -14.31 11.56 10.03
C ALA A 125 -13.10 11.89 10.93
N VAL A 126 -12.07 11.06 10.88
CA VAL A 126 -10.78 11.30 11.55
C VAL A 126 -9.99 12.36 10.80
N LYS A 127 -9.76 13.51 11.43
CA LYS A 127 -9.11 14.66 10.79
C LYS A 127 -7.59 14.70 10.97
N SER A 128 -7.05 13.88 11.83
CA SER A 128 -5.60 13.78 12.09
C SER A 128 -4.97 12.70 11.23
N VAL A 129 -4.09 13.09 10.31
CA VAL A 129 -3.31 12.14 9.51
C VAL A 129 -2.34 11.36 10.38
N ALA A 130 -1.75 11.97 11.40
CA ALA A 130 -0.90 11.27 12.36
C ALA A 130 -1.61 10.08 13.03
N LEU A 131 -2.89 10.24 13.40
CA LEU A 131 -3.68 9.14 13.95
C LEU A 131 -3.99 8.06 12.92
N LEU A 132 -4.31 8.45 11.68
CA LEU A 132 -4.51 7.50 10.58
C LEU A 132 -3.22 6.73 10.30
N ALA A 133 -2.06 7.41 10.23
CA ALA A 133 -0.76 6.80 10.00
C ALA A 133 -0.38 5.80 11.11
N ALA A 134 -0.64 6.12 12.38
CA ALA A 134 -0.40 5.18 13.48
C ALA A 134 -1.22 3.88 13.33
N ARG A 135 -2.50 3.99 12.96
CA ARG A 135 -3.39 2.85 12.71
C ARG A 135 -2.98 2.04 11.48
N ALA A 136 -2.63 2.73 10.40
CA ALA A 136 -2.15 2.11 9.17
C ALA A 136 -0.83 1.38 9.38
N ARG A 137 0.11 1.98 10.13
CA ARG A 137 1.39 1.39 10.48
C ARG A 137 1.22 0.08 11.26
N GLN A 138 0.31 0.04 12.22
CA GLN A 138 -0.01 -1.20 12.92
C GLN A 138 -0.44 -2.29 11.94
N ALA A 139 -1.39 -2.01 11.04
CA ALA A 139 -1.83 -2.97 10.03
C ALA A 139 -0.69 -3.36 9.08
N CYS A 140 0.16 -2.40 8.68
CA CYS A 140 1.32 -2.64 7.84
C CYS A 140 2.28 -3.66 8.48
N PHE A 141 2.67 -3.47 9.75
CA PHE A 141 3.53 -4.42 10.46
C PHE A 141 2.91 -5.82 10.62
N GLU A 142 1.59 -5.91 10.75
CA GLU A 142 0.89 -7.18 10.90
C GLU A 142 0.80 -7.99 9.58
N TYR A 143 0.76 -7.30 8.44
CA TYR A 143 0.53 -7.92 7.12
C TYR A 143 1.77 -7.97 6.24
N THR A 144 2.85 -7.29 6.61
CA THR A 144 4.10 -7.32 5.86
C THR A 144 5.22 -7.93 6.71
N PRO A 145 6.04 -8.85 6.14
CA PRO A 145 7.09 -9.55 6.89
C PRO A 145 8.29 -8.62 7.12
N MET A 146 8.22 -7.75 8.12
CA MET A 146 9.34 -6.91 8.50
C MET A 146 9.66 -7.04 9.99
N PRO A 147 10.95 -6.92 10.38
CA PRO A 147 11.34 -6.99 11.77
C PRO A 147 10.78 -5.80 12.54
N PHE A 148 10.29 -6.08 13.75
CA PHE A 148 9.87 -5.07 14.70
C PHE A 148 11.07 -4.58 15.53
N ASP A 149 11.29 -3.27 15.58
CA ASP A 149 12.30 -2.68 16.44
C ASP A 149 11.71 -2.31 17.81
N ALA A 150 12.16 -2.97 18.86
CA ALA A 150 11.64 -2.73 20.22
C ALA A 150 12.06 -1.37 20.80
N VAL A 151 13.11 -0.75 20.28
CA VAL A 151 13.61 0.57 20.72
C VAL A 151 12.90 1.69 19.99
N ASP A 152 12.64 1.49 18.69
CA ASP A 152 11.92 2.42 17.84
C ASP A 152 10.79 1.68 17.08
N PRO A 153 9.65 1.43 17.75
CA PRO A 153 8.58 0.59 17.21
C PRO A 153 7.86 1.23 16.01
N GLU A 154 8.10 2.50 15.75
CA GLU A 154 7.51 3.21 14.62
C GLU A 154 8.39 3.20 13.37
N ARG A 155 9.63 2.74 13.48
CA ARG A 155 10.63 2.79 12.42
C ARG A 155 10.34 1.78 11.32
N LEU A 156 10.09 2.29 10.12
CA LEU A 156 9.92 1.49 8.90
C LEU A 156 11.21 1.44 8.06
N TYR A 157 12.03 2.49 8.08
CA TYR A 157 13.29 2.51 7.36
C TYR A 157 14.30 1.56 7.98
N ARG A 158 15.06 0.85 7.13
CA ARG A 158 16.05 -0.14 7.55
C ARG A 158 17.00 -0.50 6.41
N SER A 159 18.13 -1.13 6.72
CA SER A 159 18.91 -1.84 5.71
C SER A 159 18.83 -3.35 5.93
N VAL A 160 18.92 -4.09 4.85
CA VAL A 160 18.93 -5.55 4.85
C VAL A 160 20.03 -6.03 3.93
N ARG A 161 20.90 -6.89 4.44
CA ARG A 161 21.91 -7.57 3.61
C ARG A 161 21.33 -8.87 3.06
N TYR A 162 21.40 -9.02 1.74
CA TYR A 162 20.97 -10.22 1.03
C TYR A 162 22.09 -10.67 0.07
N GLY A 163 22.87 -11.67 0.47
CA GLY A 163 24.07 -12.09 -0.24
C GLY A 163 25.09 -10.94 -0.38
N PRO A 164 25.52 -10.62 -1.62
CA PRO A 164 26.44 -9.50 -1.88
C PRO A 164 25.75 -8.13 -1.90
N LEU A 165 24.41 -8.08 -1.79
CA LEU A 165 23.65 -6.84 -1.85
C LEU A 165 23.39 -6.31 -0.45
N GLU A 166 23.39 -4.98 -0.31
CA GLU A 166 22.79 -4.28 0.81
C GLU A 166 21.66 -3.39 0.28
N VAL A 167 20.45 -3.61 0.77
CA VAL A 167 19.23 -2.91 0.36
C VAL A 167 18.86 -1.91 1.44
N PHE A 168 18.84 -0.62 1.10
CA PHE A 168 18.39 0.45 1.98
C PHE A 168 16.93 0.75 1.66
N LEU A 169 16.06 0.51 2.63
CA LEU A 169 14.64 0.78 2.56
C LEU A 169 14.37 2.11 3.27
N LEU A 170 13.98 3.13 2.52
CA LEU A 170 13.76 4.47 3.04
C LEU A 170 12.27 4.70 3.33
N ASP A 171 11.96 5.36 4.45
CA ASP A 171 10.61 5.80 4.75
C ASP A 171 10.38 7.20 4.16
N HIS A 172 9.71 7.25 3.04
CA HIS A 172 9.46 8.47 2.29
C HIS A 172 8.30 9.31 2.83
N ARG A 173 7.58 8.82 3.86
CA ARG A 173 6.34 9.46 4.30
C ARG A 173 6.37 9.95 5.74
N SER A 174 6.90 9.18 6.68
CA SER A 174 6.85 9.54 8.11
C SER A 174 7.58 10.84 8.45
N TYR A 175 8.60 11.19 7.66
CA TYR A 175 9.52 12.30 7.97
C TYR A 175 9.46 13.45 6.95
N ARG A 176 8.53 13.41 6.01
CA ARG A 176 8.40 14.48 5.03
C ARG A 176 7.50 15.60 5.53
N GLY A 177 7.81 16.82 5.11
CA GLY A 177 6.95 17.99 5.29
C GLY A 177 5.85 18.10 4.25
N ALA A 178 5.11 19.21 4.29
CA ALA A 178 4.08 19.53 3.32
C ALA A 178 4.63 19.58 1.90
N ASN A 179 3.80 19.23 0.91
CA ASN A 179 4.16 19.46 -0.49
C ASN A 179 4.27 20.98 -0.74
N SER A 180 5.41 21.38 -1.28
CA SER A 180 5.61 22.73 -1.80
C SER A 180 5.29 22.78 -3.30
N THR A 181 5.34 23.99 -3.87
CA THR A 181 5.25 24.15 -5.32
C THR A 181 6.47 23.51 -5.98
N ASN A 182 6.29 22.84 -7.13
CA ASN A 182 7.38 22.17 -7.88
C ASN A 182 8.45 23.14 -8.45
N ARG A 183 8.57 24.34 -7.91
CA ARG A 183 9.54 25.37 -8.30
C ARG A 183 10.23 25.92 -7.06
N GLN A 184 10.87 25.03 -6.32
CA GLN A 184 11.69 25.41 -5.19
C GLN A 184 12.93 26.17 -5.67
N THR A 185 13.15 27.34 -5.12
CA THR A 185 14.33 28.18 -5.39
C THR A 185 15.36 28.09 -4.28
N THR A 186 14.99 27.51 -3.15
CA THR A 186 15.84 27.33 -1.97
C THR A 186 15.91 25.85 -1.56
N PRO A 187 17.09 25.30 -1.28
CA PRO A 187 17.23 23.96 -0.71
C PRO A 187 16.53 23.87 0.66
N GLY A 188 15.74 22.82 0.89
CA GLY A 188 15.13 22.55 2.20
C GLY A 188 13.69 23.04 2.40
N ASP A 189 13.06 23.57 1.37
CA ASP A 189 11.62 23.87 1.41
C ASP A 189 10.78 22.62 1.08
#